data_3668ce8acda4f4ab967634e0f274d946
#
_entry.id   3668ce8acda4f4ab967634e0f274d946
#
_cell.length_a   1.000
_cell.length_b   1.000
_cell.length_c   1.000
_cell.angle_alpha   90.00
_cell.angle_beta   90.00
_cell.angle_gamma   90.00
#
_symmetry.space_group_name_H-M   'P 1'
#
loop_
_entity.id
_entity.type
_entity.pdbx_description
1 polymer ?
#
loop_
_entity_poly.entity_id
_entity_poly.type
_entity_poly.pdbx_seq_one_letter_code
_entity_poly.pdbx_strand_id
1 'polypeptide(L)'
;MADTVSTDSALLTTVDILLQWQRLVLAPLRNSSPHLGPVVLVIDALDECGAAASLESILRVLAEESTQLPPNVRVLVTSRPTSDIHAALQDRLHVRATSLDNIPREGIERDIRLYISHRLPALHDEQHTLLTTKADSLFEWARIACEFVSSTDHDGPSPDDLFERILSLSDGGRRSPLEQMYTLILKEAIHDSRLDQFTSVMRQVFGTLEPLPMASLNEMRHFFSTPQDHFDVEPILKSIAPLVIGATDPTTPVRLFHASFRDFLTDRARSGEFFIDPNGIQQDLAISALASMKIGLQFNICGLQSSYLPNSDVPDLAQRIRKRISPHLSYSCRFWTAHVHGATFDTLLANELRSFFKDQRLLFWFEALGLLGCIDEVRVTLAAASKLIEVSERYHFFTR
;
A
#
# COMPACT_ATOMS: atom_id res chain seq x y z
N MET A 1 3.32 -25.30 -7.37
CA MET A 1 3.68 -23.88 -7.26
C MET A 1 5.05 -23.69 -6.64
N ALA A 2 5.33 -24.15 -5.41
CA ALA A 2 6.66 -24.02 -4.80
C ALA A 2 7.77 -24.63 -5.67
N ASP A 3 7.59 -25.86 -6.17
CA ASP A 3 8.55 -26.52 -7.05
C ASP A 3 8.79 -25.77 -8.38
N THR A 4 7.73 -25.14 -8.93
CA THR A 4 7.83 -24.35 -10.16
C THR A 4 8.66 -23.09 -9.93
N VAL A 5 8.45 -22.42 -8.81
CA VAL A 5 9.23 -21.24 -8.42
C VAL A 5 10.68 -21.61 -8.10
N SER A 6 10.90 -22.75 -7.44
CA SER A 6 12.25 -23.25 -7.16
C SER A 6 13.03 -23.56 -8.43
N THR A 7 12.33 -24.00 -9.50
CA THR A 7 12.96 -24.34 -10.79
C THR A 7 13.17 -23.11 -11.68
N ASP A 8 12.29 -22.10 -11.56
CA ASP A 8 12.32 -20.87 -12.36
C ASP A 8 11.95 -19.66 -11.47
N SER A 9 12.96 -19.12 -10.79
CA SER A 9 12.78 -17.96 -9.90
C SER A 9 12.44 -16.65 -10.64
N ALA A 10 12.72 -16.57 -11.96
CA ALA A 10 12.36 -15.41 -12.78
C ALA A 10 10.85 -15.22 -12.87
N LEU A 11 10.05 -16.25 -12.60
CA LEU A 11 8.60 -16.15 -12.52
C LEU A 11 8.08 -15.23 -11.38
N LEU A 12 8.89 -14.98 -10.35
CA LEU A 12 8.51 -14.07 -9.25
C LEU A 12 8.68 -12.60 -9.60
N THR A 13 9.58 -12.31 -10.54
CA THR A 13 9.99 -10.93 -10.88
C THR A 13 9.56 -10.51 -12.27
N THR A 14 9.04 -11.43 -13.10
CA THR A 14 8.56 -11.09 -14.44
C THR A 14 7.36 -10.16 -14.38
N VAL A 15 7.33 -9.16 -15.25
CA VAL A 15 6.18 -8.28 -15.48
C VAL A 15 5.10 -8.94 -16.36
N ASP A 16 5.36 -10.13 -16.90
CA ASP A 16 4.42 -10.86 -17.72
C ASP A 16 3.41 -11.63 -16.84
N ILE A 17 2.30 -10.97 -16.54
CA ILE A 17 1.20 -11.52 -15.72
C ILE A 17 0.58 -12.76 -16.36
N LEU A 18 0.52 -12.83 -17.69
CA LEU A 18 0.00 -14.00 -18.39
C LEU A 18 0.90 -15.24 -18.18
N LEU A 19 2.22 -15.05 -18.28
CA LEU A 19 3.18 -16.11 -18.00
C LEU A 19 3.10 -16.57 -16.54
N GLN A 20 3.00 -15.64 -15.59
CA GLN A 20 2.79 -15.96 -14.17
C GLN A 20 1.49 -16.77 -13.98
N TRP A 21 0.39 -16.34 -14.56
CA TRP A 21 -0.89 -17.04 -14.48
C TRP A 21 -0.77 -18.47 -14.99
N GLN A 22 -0.19 -18.66 -16.18
CA GLN A 22 -0.04 -19.96 -16.82
C GLN A 22 0.84 -20.91 -16.01
N ARG A 23 1.98 -20.42 -15.50
CA ARG A 23 2.98 -21.24 -14.82
C ARG A 23 2.70 -21.43 -13.33
N LEU A 24 2.21 -20.41 -12.63
CA LEU A 24 2.04 -20.45 -11.19
C LEU A 24 0.61 -20.82 -10.75
N VAL A 25 -0.37 -20.61 -11.60
CA VAL A 25 -1.78 -20.88 -11.27
C VAL A 25 -2.34 -22.02 -12.11
N LEU A 26 -2.40 -21.86 -13.42
CA LEU A 26 -3.12 -22.78 -14.30
C LEU A 26 -2.45 -24.17 -14.37
N ALA A 27 -1.15 -24.25 -14.60
CA ALA A 27 -0.45 -25.52 -14.71
C ALA A 27 -0.46 -26.33 -13.40
N PRO A 28 -0.17 -25.76 -12.21
CA PRO A 28 -0.30 -26.48 -10.95
C PRO A 28 -1.70 -26.96 -10.65
N LEU A 29 -2.73 -26.14 -10.94
CA LEU A 29 -4.13 -26.54 -10.71
C LEU A 29 -4.56 -27.67 -11.63
N ARG A 30 -4.18 -27.64 -12.91
CA ARG A 30 -4.46 -28.74 -13.86
C ARG A 30 -3.82 -30.05 -13.43
N ASN A 31 -2.56 -30.00 -12.96
CA ASN A 31 -1.83 -31.18 -12.53
C ASN A 31 -2.37 -31.78 -11.22
N SER A 32 -2.91 -30.94 -10.35
CA SER A 32 -3.42 -31.37 -9.03
C SER A 32 -4.93 -31.61 -9.02
N SER A 33 -5.68 -31.13 -10.02
CA SER A 33 -7.15 -31.15 -10.06
C SER A 33 -7.79 -32.54 -9.78
N PRO A 34 -7.24 -33.67 -10.26
CA PRO A 34 -7.83 -34.99 -10.01
C PRO A 34 -7.88 -35.39 -8.52
N HIS A 35 -7.02 -34.75 -7.71
CA HIS A 35 -6.84 -35.07 -6.29
C HIS A 35 -7.39 -33.99 -5.33
N LEU A 36 -7.82 -32.84 -5.89
CA LEU A 36 -8.36 -31.72 -5.11
C LEU A 36 -9.88 -31.71 -5.14
N GLY A 37 -10.50 -31.45 -4.00
CA GLY A 37 -11.91 -31.06 -3.92
C GLY A 37 -12.18 -29.71 -4.57
N PRO A 38 -13.34 -29.06 -4.33
CA PRO A 38 -13.61 -27.71 -4.81
C PRO A 38 -12.56 -26.71 -4.34
N VAL A 39 -12.04 -25.89 -5.26
CA VAL A 39 -11.03 -24.84 -4.99
C VAL A 39 -11.62 -23.50 -5.35
N VAL A 40 -11.47 -22.51 -4.48
CA VAL A 40 -11.84 -21.12 -4.74
C VAL A 40 -10.58 -20.26 -4.67
N LEU A 41 -10.28 -19.54 -5.76
CA LEU A 41 -9.27 -18.48 -5.78
C LEU A 41 -9.99 -17.16 -5.48
N VAL A 42 -9.55 -16.46 -4.46
CA VAL A 42 -10.14 -15.17 -4.06
C VAL A 42 -9.19 -14.05 -4.47
N ILE A 43 -9.71 -13.10 -5.25
CA ILE A 43 -9.04 -11.85 -5.63
C ILE A 43 -9.88 -10.72 -5.04
N ASP A 44 -9.38 -10.13 -3.98
CA ASP A 44 -10.08 -9.06 -3.27
C ASP A 44 -9.61 -7.69 -3.75
N ALA A 45 -10.53 -6.73 -3.83
CA ALA A 45 -10.28 -5.34 -4.21
C ALA A 45 -9.48 -5.18 -5.52
N LEU A 46 -9.95 -5.83 -6.60
CA LEU A 46 -9.25 -5.84 -7.91
C LEU A 46 -8.98 -4.42 -8.44
N ASP A 47 -9.83 -3.44 -8.13
CA ASP A 47 -9.66 -2.03 -8.51
C ASP A 47 -8.45 -1.35 -7.82
N GLU A 48 -7.88 -1.95 -6.78
CA GLU A 48 -6.72 -1.42 -6.04
C GLU A 48 -5.38 -2.03 -6.50
N CYS A 49 -5.34 -2.80 -7.58
CA CYS A 49 -4.15 -3.56 -8.00
C CYS A 49 -3.00 -2.72 -8.59
N GLY A 50 -3.01 -1.39 -8.47
CA GLY A 50 -1.91 -0.51 -8.86
C GLY A 50 -2.03 0.09 -10.27
N ALA A 51 -0.97 0.01 -11.09
CA ALA A 51 -0.93 0.69 -12.39
C ALA A 51 -1.99 0.18 -13.38
N ALA A 52 -2.57 1.07 -14.19
CA ALA A 52 -3.59 0.73 -15.19
C ALA A 52 -3.19 -0.41 -16.13
N ALA A 53 -1.92 -0.47 -16.55
CA ALA A 53 -1.40 -1.56 -17.39
C ALA A 53 -1.42 -2.94 -16.70
N SER A 54 -1.20 -2.98 -15.38
CA SER A 54 -1.29 -4.21 -14.60
C SER A 54 -2.73 -4.66 -14.47
N LEU A 55 -3.65 -3.75 -14.21
CA LEU A 55 -5.09 -4.02 -14.17
C LEU A 55 -5.58 -4.57 -15.51
N GLU A 56 -5.22 -3.95 -16.63
CA GLU A 56 -5.59 -4.42 -17.98
C GLU A 56 -5.12 -5.86 -18.23
N SER A 57 -3.88 -6.17 -17.85
CA SER A 57 -3.32 -7.53 -17.99
C SER A 57 -4.05 -8.56 -17.13
N ILE A 58 -4.38 -8.21 -15.88
CA ILE A 58 -5.17 -9.08 -14.98
C ILE A 58 -6.58 -9.28 -15.53
N LEU A 59 -7.24 -8.22 -16.00
CA LEU A 59 -8.56 -8.28 -16.58
C LEU A 59 -8.62 -9.19 -17.82
N ARG A 60 -7.59 -9.11 -18.67
CA ARG A 60 -7.46 -10.04 -19.83
C ARG A 60 -7.34 -11.49 -19.37
N VAL A 61 -6.51 -11.77 -18.37
CA VAL A 61 -6.39 -13.12 -17.79
C VAL A 61 -7.73 -13.62 -17.25
N LEU A 62 -8.45 -12.80 -16.50
CA LEU A 62 -9.74 -13.17 -15.93
C LEU A 62 -10.82 -13.34 -17.00
N ALA A 63 -10.81 -12.52 -18.05
CA ALA A 63 -11.80 -12.56 -19.13
C ALA A 63 -11.59 -13.71 -20.13
N GLU A 64 -10.35 -14.14 -20.35
CA GLU A 64 -9.99 -15.08 -21.41
C GLU A 64 -9.42 -16.39 -20.87
N GLU A 65 -8.39 -16.32 -20.03
CA GLU A 65 -7.62 -17.48 -19.57
C GLU A 65 -8.33 -18.25 -18.44
N SER A 66 -9.20 -17.61 -17.66
CA SER A 66 -9.92 -18.27 -16.57
C SER A 66 -10.84 -19.40 -17.07
N THR A 67 -11.26 -19.35 -18.33
CA THR A 67 -12.04 -20.44 -18.97
C THR A 67 -11.28 -21.76 -19.06
N GLN A 68 -9.95 -21.72 -18.96
CA GLN A 68 -9.09 -22.88 -19.02
C GLN A 68 -8.87 -23.56 -17.65
N LEU A 69 -9.42 -23.01 -16.58
CA LEU A 69 -9.34 -23.58 -15.23
C LEU A 69 -10.08 -24.93 -15.16
N PRO A 70 -9.61 -25.86 -14.32
CA PRO A 70 -10.31 -27.11 -14.06
C PRO A 70 -11.75 -26.88 -13.56
N PRO A 71 -12.70 -27.80 -13.84
CA PRO A 71 -14.11 -27.60 -13.54
C PRO A 71 -14.44 -27.52 -12.04
N ASN A 72 -13.53 -27.97 -11.18
CA ASN A 72 -13.64 -27.87 -9.72
C ASN A 72 -13.07 -26.57 -9.16
N VAL A 73 -12.51 -25.68 -9.99
CA VAL A 73 -11.93 -24.40 -9.57
C VAL A 73 -12.91 -23.26 -9.87
N ARG A 74 -13.05 -22.32 -8.97
CA ARG A 74 -13.80 -21.08 -9.14
C ARG A 74 -12.91 -19.90 -8.76
N VAL A 75 -13.17 -18.75 -9.39
CA VAL A 75 -12.54 -17.48 -9.02
C VAL A 75 -13.64 -16.58 -8.46
N LEU A 76 -13.42 -16.08 -7.26
CA LEU A 76 -14.24 -15.03 -6.65
C LEU A 76 -13.44 -13.72 -6.74
N VAL A 77 -14.04 -12.71 -7.33
CA VAL A 77 -13.43 -11.37 -7.46
C VAL A 77 -14.32 -10.38 -6.75
N THR A 78 -13.76 -9.54 -5.91
CA THR A 78 -14.42 -8.34 -5.39
C THR A 78 -13.79 -7.10 -6.01
N SER A 79 -14.61 -6.08 -6.29
CA SER A 79 -14.15 -4.83 -6.89
C SER A 79 -15.22 -3.75 -6.80
N ARG A 80 -14.82 -2.48 -6.86
CA ARG A 80 -15.73 -1.38 -7.18
C ARG A 80 -16.16 -1.49 -8.65
N PRO A 81 -17.37 -1.00 -9.02
CA PRO A 81 -17.87 -1.06 -10.39
C PRO A 81 -17.22 0.02 -11.28
N THR A 82 -15.89 -0.07 -11.49
CA THR A 82 -15.19 0.83 -12.41
C THR A 82 -15.51 0.48 -13.87
N SER A 83 -15.44 1.47 -14.77
CA SER A 83 -15.74 1.29 -16.20
C SER A 83 -14.95 0.16 -16.85
N ASP A 84 -13.66 0.07 -16.52
CA ASP A 84 -12.72 -0.87 -17.14
C ASP A 84 -13.01 -2.32 -16.73
N ILE A 85 -13.25 -2.54 -15.43
CA ILE A 85 -13.58 -3.86 -14.89
C ILE A 85 -14.95 -4.32 -15.42
N HIS A 86 -15.92 -3.40 -15.43
CA HIS A 86 -17.25 -3.67 -15.95
C HIS A 86 -17.19 -4.05 -17.43
N ALA A 87 -16.50 -3.26 -18.27
CA ALA A 87 -16.35 -3.52 -19.69
C ALA A 87 -15.62 -4.84 -20.00
N ALA A 88 -14.63 -5.22 -19.19
CA ALA A 88 -13.85 -6.42 -19.41
C ALA A 88 -14.59 -7.71 -19.03
N LEU A 89 -15.38 -7.68 -17.94
CA LEU A 89 -15.98 -8.87 -17.33
C LEU A 89 -17.48 -9.00 -17.56
N GLN A 90 -18.18 -7.90 -17.87
CA GLN A 90 -19.61 -7.95 -18.18
C GLN A 90 -19.84 -8.75 -19.46
N ASP A 91 -20.97 -9.45 -19.53
CA ASP A 91 -21.42 -10.24 -20.69
C ASP A 91 -20.54 -11.44 -21.05
N ARG A 92 -19.58 -11.82 -20.19
CA ARG A 92 -18.83 -13.06 -20.35
C ARG A 92 -19.65 -14.23 -19.82
N LEU A 93 -19.88 -15.26 -20.67
CA LEU A 93 -20.73 -16.43 -20.33
C LEU A 93 -20.28 -17.20 -19.07
N HIS A 94 -18.98 -17.12 -18.72
CA HIS A 94 -18.41 -17.80 -17.57
C HIS A 94 -18.33 -16.90 -16.32
N VAL A 95 -18.74 -15.63 -16.42
CA VAL A 95 -18.73 -14.65 -15.32
C VAL A 95 -20.16 -14.45 -14.79
N ARG A 96 -20.32 -14.56 -13.49
CA ARG A 96 -21.55 -14.19 -12.79
C ARG A 96 -21.27 -12.96 -11.93
N ALA A 97 -21.77 -11.81 -12.34
CA ALA A 97 -21.68 -10.58 -11.56
C ALA A 97 -22.85 -10.44 -10.59
N THR A 98 -22.59 -9.94 -9.41
CA THR A 98 -23.59 -9.60 -8.38
C THR A 98 -23.17 -8.32 -7.70
N SER A 99 -24.08 -7.34 -7.60
CA SER A 99 -23.83 -6.15 -6.77
C SER A 99 -24.23 -6.40 -5.32
N LEU A 100 -23.43 -5.90 -4.39
CA LEU A 100 -23.79 -5.89 -2.97
C LEU A 100 -25.01 -5.02 -2.68
N ASP A 101 -25.30 -4.02 -3.55
CA ASP A 101 -26.53 -3.21 -3.47
C ASP A 101 -27.83 -4.02 -3.61
N ASN A 102 -27.74 -5.23 -4.17
CA ASN A 102 -28.88 -6.14 -4.30
C ASN A 102 -29.16 -6.96 -3.02
N ILE A 103 -28.32 -6.84 -1.99
CA ILE A 103 -28.53 -7.53 -0.71
C ILE A 103 -29.60 -6.77 0.09
N PRO A 104 -30.64 -7.45 0.65
CA PRO A 104 -31.64 -6.80 1.46
C PRO A 104 -31.04 -6.08 2.66
N ARG A 105 -31.44 -4.82 2.89
CA ARG A 105 -30.92 -3.96 3.97
C ARG A 105 -31.06 -4.59 5.35
N GLU A 106 -32.19 -5.27 5.61
CA GLU A 106 -32.45 -5.93 6.90
C GLU A 106 -31.40 -6.99 7.24
N GLY A 107 -30.85 -7.67 6.22
CA GLY A 107 -29.77 -8.62 6.41
C GLY A 107 -28.46 -7.92 6.81
N ILE A 108 -28.13 -6.86 6.12
CA ILE A 108 -26.91 -6.08 6.37
C ILE A 108 -26.98 -5.41 7.75
N GLU A 109 -28.10 -4.78 8.09
CA GLU A 109 -28.31 -4.11 9.37
C GLU A 109 -28.21 -5.08 10.56
N ARG A 110 -28.78 -6.29 10.42
CA ARG A 110 -28.64 -7.35 11.42
C ARG A 110 -27.19 -7.75 11.63
N ASP A 111 -26.45 -7.91 10.55
CA ASP A 111 -25.04 -8.32 10.63
C ASP A 111 -24.16 -7.19 11.19
N ILE A 112 -24.41 -5.93 10.83
CA ILE A 112 -23.77 -4.74 11.40
C ILE A 112 -24.07 -4.66 12.91
N ARG A 113 -25.32 -4.85 13.31
CA ARG A 113 -25.69 -4.84 14.73
C ARG A 113 -24.99 -5.93 15.53
N LEU A 114 -24.89 -7.13 14.97
CA LEU A 114 -24.16 -8.23 15.59
C LEU A 114 -22.66 -7.87 15.72
N TYR A 115 -22.08 -7.27 14.69
CA TYR A 115 -20.69 -6.80 14.72
C TYR A 115 -20.46 -5.76 15.83
N ILE A 116 -21.30 -4.73 15.90
CA ILE A 116 -21.22 -3.65 16.90
C ILE A 116 -21.38 -4.21 18.30
N SER A 117 -22.38 -5.07 18.54
CA SER A 117 -22.61 -5.67 19.88
C SER A 117 -21.45 -6.53 20.35
N HIS A 118 -20.76 -7.20 19.42
CA HIS A 118 -19.58 -7.99 19.74
C HIS A 118 -18.35 -7.10 20.03
N ARG A 119 -18.20 -6.00 19.29
CA ARG A 119 -17.06 -5.09 19.43
C ARG A 119 -17.18 -4.13 20.61
N LEU A 120 -18.40 -3.72 20.96
CA LEU A 120 -18.72 -2.77 22.03
C LEU A 120 -19.71 -3.40 23.04
N PRO A 121 -19.32 -4.47 23.75
CA PRO A 121 -20.23 -5.20 24.65
C PRO A 121 -20.66 -4.39 25.88
N ALA A 122 -19.96 -3.29 26.19
CA ALA A 122 -20.28 -2.41 27.30
C ALA A 122 -21.48 -1.45 26.99
N LEU A 123 -21.82 -1.25 25.72
CA LEU A 123 -22.95 -0.43 25.32
C LEU A 123 -24.28 -1.17 25.50
N HIS A 124 -25.34 -0.42 25.76
CA HIS A 124 -26.69 -0.95 25.85
C HIS A 124 -27.30 -1.24 24.48
N ASP A 125 -28.33 -2.08 24.44
CA ASP A 125 -28.99 -2.54 23.21
C ASP A 125 -29.58 -1.38 22.38
N GLU A 126 -30.06 -0.32 23.03
CA GLU A 126 -30.51 0.90 22.37
C GLU A 126 -29.38 1.64 21.66
N GLN A 127 -28.19 1.70 22.28
CA GLN A 127 -27.00 2.33 21.70
C GLN A 127 -26.49 1.52 20.49
N HIS A 128 -26.51 0.18 20.57
CA HIS A 128 -26.20 -0.66 19.41
C HIS A 128 -27.15 -0.39 18.25
N THR A 129 -28.44 -0.20 18.51
CA THR A 129 -29.45 0.11 17.49
C THR A 129 -29.21 1.48 16.86
N LEU A 130 -28.86 2.50 17.66
CA LEU A 130 -28.53 3.84 17.16
C LEU A 130 -27.31 3.82 16.24
N LEU A 131 -26.21 3.15 16.64
CA LEU A 131 -25.04 3.02 15.78
C LEU A 131 -25.33 2.25 14.49
N THR A 132 -26.16 1.20 14.56
CA THR A 132 -26.56 0.42 13.39
C THR A 132 -27.32 1.29 12.39
N THR A 133 -28.26 2.13 12.89
CA THR A 133 -29.02 3.06 12.06
C THR A 133 -28.10 4.12 11.41
N LYS A 134 -27.15 4.67 12.18
CA LYS A 134 -26.17 5.64 11.69
C LYS A 134 -25.20 5.04 10.67
N ALA A 135 -24.90 3.73 10.75
CA ALA A 135 -24.05 3.05 9.80
C ALA A 135 -24.66 2.99 8.39
N ASP A 136 -25.97 3.17 8.23
CA ASP A 136 -26.69 3.17 6.95
C ASP A 136 -26.21 2.04 6.00
N SER A 137 -26.17 0.83 6.52
CA SER A 137 -25.70 -0.39 5.81
C SER A 137 -24.21 -0.39 5.42
N LEU A 138 -23.38 0.51 5.97
CA LEU A 138 -21.95 0.58 5.70
C LEU A 138 -21.15 -0.11 6.81
N PHE A 139 -20.62 -1.31 6.56
CA PHE A 139 -19.76 -2.03 7.51
C PHE A 139 -18.51 -1.24 7.89
N GLU A 140 -17.89 -0.55 6.93
CA GLU A 140 -16.70 0.26 7.19
C GLU A 140 -17.01 1.41 8.18
N TRP A 141 -18.17 2.03 8.07
CA TRP A 141 -18.62 3.02 9.05
C TRP A 141 -18.74 2.40 10.45
N ALA A 142 -19.39 1.24 10.56
CA ALA A 142 -19.56 0.54 11.82
C ALA A 142 -18.21 0.13 12.44
N ARG A 143 -17.27 -0.33 11.61
CA ARG A 143 -15.91 -0.67 12.04
C ARG A 143 -15.19 0.55 12.63
N ILE A 144 -15.18 1.64 11.90
CA ILE A 144 -14.51 2.88 12.31
C ILE A 144 -15.16 3.43 13.59
N ALA A 145 -16.49 3.41 13.69
CA ALA A 145 -17.20 3.86 14.89
C ALA A 145 -16.80 3.00 16.10
N CYS A 146 -16.74 1.68 15.96
CA CYS A 146 -16.30 0.80 17.03
C CYS A 146 -14.85 1.06 17.45
N GLU A 147 -13.93 1.21 16.50
CA GLU A 147 -12.53 1.53 16.80
C GLU A 147 -12.41 2.92 17.48
N PHE A 148 -13.16 3.91 17.01
CA PHE A 148 -13.15 5.26 17.59
C PHE A 148 -13.64 5.26 19.04
N VAL A 149 -14.75 4.59 19.35
CA VAL A 149 -15.28 4.48 20.71
C VAL A 149 -14.33 3.67 21.60
N SER A 150 -13.60 2.70 21.04
CA SER A 150 -12.66 1.87 21.80
C SER A 150 -11.28 2.52 21.98
N SER A 151 -10.96 3.58 21.26
CA SER A 151 -9.63 4.22 21.24
C SER A 151 -9.42 5.18 22.42
N THR A 152 -9.73 4.76 23.64
CA THR A 152 -9.57 5.61 24.83
C THR A 152 -8.13 5.48 25.38
N ASP A 153 -7.35 6.56 25.29
CA ASP A 153 -6.19 6.77 26.13
C ASP A 153 -6.65 7.13 27.57
N HIS A 154 -5.86 6.82 28.59
CA HIS A 154 -6.18 7.05 29.99
C HIS A 154 -6.56 8.51 30.34
N ASP A 155 -6.12 9.47 29.55
CA ASP A 155 -6.37 10.91 29.70
C ASP A 155 -7.31 11.49 28.60
N GLY A 156 -7.90 10.64 27.74
CA GLY A 156 -8.78 11.03 26.64
C GLY A 156 -10.27 11.11 27.04
N PRO A 157 -11.15 11.48 26.08
CA PRO A 157 -12.60 11.48 26.30
C PRO A 157 -13.09 10.06 26.60
N SER A 158 -14.16 9.98 27.43
CA SER A 158 -14.75 8.68 27.76
C SER A 158 -15.43 8.03 26.54
N PRO A 159 -15.61 6.68 26.53
CA PRO A 159 -16.36 6.00 25.48
C PRO A 159 -17.77 6.61 25.27
N ASP A 160 -18.43 7.04 26.33
CA ASP A 160 -19.75 7.69 26.26
C ASP A 160 -19.66 9.07 25.57
N ASP A 161 -18.62 9.87 25.87
CA ASP A 161 -18.40 11.15 25.17
C ASP A 161 -18.16 10.94 23.68
N LEU A 162 -17.35 9.93 23.31
CA LEU A 162 -17.09 9.59 21.90
C LEU A 162 -18.35 9.08 21.19
N PHE A 163 -19.16 8.29 21.89
CA PHE A 163 -20.44 7.84 21.38
C PHE A 163 -21.40 9.03 21.10
N GLU A 164 -21.54 9.97 22.05
CA GLU A 164 -22.38 11.17 21.87
C GLU A 164 -21.90 12.04 20.69
N ARG A 165 -20.58 12.14 20.49
CA ARG A 165 -20.01 12.85 19.32
C ARG A 165 -20.40 12.18 18.00
N ILE A 166 -20.39 10.84 17.94
CA ILE A 166 -20.88 10.12 16.77
C ILE A 166 -22.37 10.39 16.53
N LEU A 167 -23.18 10.40 17.58
CA LEU A 167 -24.62 10.68 17.47
C LEU A 167 -24.91 12.11 17.01
N SER A 168 -24.05 13.06 17.35
CA SER A 168 -24.18 14.46 16.92
C SER A 168 -23.92 14.69 15.43
N LEU A 169 -23.36 13.70 14.70
CA LEU A 169 -23.20 13.80 13.26
C LEU A 169 -24.55 13.94 12.57
N SER A 170 -24.68 14.97 11.72
CA SER A 170 -25.95 15.33 11.10
C SER A 170 -26.40 14.32 10.06
N ASP A 171 -27.66 13.92 10.11
CA ASP A 171 -28.28 13.13 9.07
C ASP A 171 -28.66 14.06 7.89
N GLY A 172 -28.07 13.82 6.70
CA GLY A 172 -28.47 14.51 5.48
C GLY A 172 -27.63 15.72 5.04
N GLY A 173 -26.40 15.82 5.49
CA GLY A 173 -25.44 16.81 4.98
C GLY A 173 -24.98 16.53 3.54
N ARG A 174 -24.18 17.46 2.94
CA ARG A 174 -23.54 17.26 1.62
C ARG A 174 -22.49 16.13 1.62
N ARG A 175 -22.03 15.70 2.80
CA ARG A 175 -21.01 14.64 2.98
C ARG A 175 -21.70 13.31 3.27
N SER A 176 -21.11 12.22 2.76
CA SER A 176 -21.57 10.88 3.10
C SER A 176 -21.34 10.57 4.60
N PRO A 177 -22.07 9.62 5.20
CA PRO A 177 -21.86 9.22 6.60
C PRO A 177 -20.38 8.88 6.90
N LEU A 178 -19.71 8.21 5.98
CA LEU A 178 -18.30 7.81 6.12
C LEU A 178 -17.36 9.04 6.14
N GLU A 179 -17.61 10.04 5.28
CA GLU A 179 -16.81 11.28 5.26
C GLU A 179 -17.00 12.13 6.50
N GLN A 180 -18.21 12.12 7.07
CA GLN A 180 -18.47 12.79 8.34
C GLN A 180 -17.67 12.13 9.46
N MET A 181 -17.62 10.80 9.46
CA MET A 181 -16.83 10.02 10.42
C MET A 181 -15.32 10.29 10.29
N TYR A 182 -14.78 10.33 9.05
CA TYR A 182 -13.40 10.74 8.81
C TYR A 182 -13.11 12.14 9.34
N THR A 183 -14.00 13.09 9.05
CA THR A 183 -13.86 14.48 9.51
C THR A 183 -13.89 14.57 11.03
N LEU A 184 -14.78 13.82 11.70
CA LEU A 184 -14.86 13.78 13.16
C LEU A 184 -13.54 13.28 13.75
N ILE A 185 -13.06 12.11 13.32
CA ILE A 185 -11.83 11.52 13.84
C ILE A 185 -10.64 12.46 13.63
N LEU A 186 -10.51 13.03 12.43
CA LEU A 186 -9.39 13.93 12.14
C LEU A 186 -9.41 15.20 12.99
N LYS A 187 -10.59 15.79 13.23
CA LYS A 187 -10.72 16.97 14.09
C LYS A 187 -10.41 16.68 15.55
N GLU A 188 -10.72 15.49 16.03
CA GLU A 188 -10.40 15.07 17.39
C GLU A 188 -8.91 14.73 17.53
N ALA A 189 -8.33 14.09 16.52
CA ALA A 189 -6.97 13.57 16.56
C ALA A 189 -5.90 14.62 16.20
N ILE A 190 -6.23 15.53 15.29
CA ILE A 190 -5.28 16.47 14.68
C ILE A 190 -5.67 17.91 15.02
N HIS A 191 -5.00 18.47 16.01
CA HIS A 191 -5.10 19.90 16.31
C HIS A 191 -4.39 20.75 15.24
N ASP A 192 -4.79 22.01 15.09
CA ASP A 192 -4.22 22.95 14.11
C ASP A 192 -2.70 22.99 14.12
N SER A 193 -2.08 22.92 15.30
CA SER A 193 -0.62 22.90 15.47
C SER A 193 0.08 21.66 14.89
N ARG A 194 -0.67 20.60 14.60
CA ARG A 194 -0.15 19.34 14.05
C ARG A 194 -0.60 19.07 12.61
N LEU A 195 -1.36 19.97 12.01
CA LEU A 195 -1.90 19.77 10.65
C LEU A 195 -0.81 19.62 9.60
N ASP A 196 0.28 20.41 9.71
CA ASP A 196 1.43 20.29 8.80
C ASP A 196 2.13 18.94 8.96
N GLN A 197 2.28 18.47 10.21
CA GLN A 197 2.87 17.15 10.49
C GLN A 197 2.01 16.02 9.92
N PHE A 198 0.69 16.07 10.13
CA PHE A 198 -0.27 15.14 9.55
C PHE A 198 -0.16 15.12 8.02
N THR A 199 -0.18 16.29 7.41
CA THR A 199 -0.07 16.44 5.96
C THR A 199 1.23 15.82 5.42
N SER A 200 2.36 16.09 6.09
CA SER A 200 3.66 15.54 5.72
C SER A 200 3.70 14.01 5.85
N VAL A 201 3.17 13.44 6.95
CA VAL A 201 3.10 11.98 7.15
C VAL A 201 2.22 11.33 6.08
N MET A 202 1.03 11.89 5.82
CA MET A 202 0.12 11.31 4.84
C MET A 202 0.64 11.41 3.41
N ARG A 203 1.37 12.50 3.06
CA ARG A 203 2.10 12.58 1.78
C ARG A 203 3.11 11.45 1.64
N GLN A 204 3.89 11.17 2.68
CA GLN A 204 4.85 10.07 2.67
C GLN A 204 4.15 8.72 2.48
N VAL A 205 3.10 8.44 3.26
CA VAL A 205 2.32 7.19 3.16
C VAL A 205 1.70 7.02 1.76
N PHE A 206 1.21 8.11 1.15
CA PHE A 206 0.61 8.07 -0.19
C PHE A 206 1.63 8.02 -1.31
N GLY A 207 2.81 8.59 -1.09
CA GLY A 207 3.87 8.65 -2.07
C GLY A 207 4.71 7.38 -2.17
N THR A 208 4.74 6.55 -1.11
CA THR A 208 5.45 5.28 -1.15
C THR A 208 4.72 4.27 -2.05
N LEU A 209 5.48 3.56 -2.88
CA LEU A 209 4.98 2.59 -3.85
C LEU A 209 4.67 1.23 -3.22
N GLU A 210 5.26 0.95 -2.07
CA GLU A 210 4.93 -0.18 -1.20
C GLU A 210 4.79 0.32 0.24
N PRO A 211 3.87 -0.24 1.02
CA PRO A 211 3.74 0.11 2.42
C PRO A 211 5.00 -0.21 3.22
N LEU A 212 5.42 0.72 4.06
CA LEU A 212 6.60 0.59 4.92
C LEU A 212 6.21 0.61 6.41
N PRO A 213 6.93 -0.13 7.27
CA PRO A 213 6.80 0.00 8.73
C PRO A 213 7.15 1.41 9.22
N MET A 214 6.58 1.83 10.36
CA MET A 214 6.83 3.16 10.95
C MET A 214 8.32 3.46 11.13
N ALA A 215 9.11 2.49 11.60
CA ALA A 215 10.55 2.66 11.73
C ALA A 215 11.23 3.02 10.41
N SER A 216 10.80 2.40 9.31
CA SER A 216 11.34 2.69 7.97
C SER A 216 10.90 4.05 7.45
N LEU A 217 9.68 4.47 7.73
CA LEU A 217 9.21 5.83 7.42
C LEU A 217 10.05 6.87 8.16
N ASN A 218 10.33 6.66 9.45
CA ASN A 218 11.17 7.53 10.27
C ASN A 218 12.60 7.61 9.74
N GLU A 219 13.23 6.47 9.41
CA GLU A 219 14.58 6.46 8.85
C GLU A 219 14.68 7.27 7.54
N MET A 220 13.69 7.17 6.67
CA MET A 220 13.66 7.94 5.43
C MET A 220 13.49 9.45 5.69
N ARG A 221 12.72 9.84 6.72
CA ARG A 221 12.48 11.26 7.05
C ARG A 221 13.74 12.00 7.51
N HIS A 222 14.72 11.32 8.04
CA HIS A 222 16.02 11.94 8.40
C HIS A 222 16.73 12.60 7.20
N PHE A 223 16.34 12.24 5.98
CA PHE A 223 16.92 12.75 4.74
C PHE A 223 16.00 13.71 3.98
N PHE A 224 14.84 14.04 4.51
CA PHE A 224 13.93 14.99 3.87
C PHE A 224 14.59 16.37 3.79
N SER A 225 14.29 17.10 2.71
CA SER A 225 14.91 18.40 2.45
C SER A 225 14.53 19.46 3.48
N THR A 226 13.37 19.31 4.09
CA THR A 226 12.79 20.25 5.06
C THR A 226 13.07 19.76 6.50
N PRO A 227 13.91 20.43 7.30
CA PRO A 227 14.20 20.01 8.68
C PRO A 227 12.96 19.89 9.58
N GLN A 228 11.90 20.66 9.28
CA GLN A 228 10.62 20.60 10.00
C GLN A 228 9.92 19.26 9.83
N ASP A 229 10.29 18.49 8.79
CA ASP A 229 9.77 17.14 8.53
C ASP A 229 10.57 16.03 9.24
N HIS A 230 11.66 16.37 9.95
CA HIS A 230 12.47 15.43 10.75
C HIS A 230 11.82 15.19 12.11
N PHE A 231 10.69 14.51 12.16
CA PHE A 231 9.97 14.13 13.38
C PHE A 231 9.49 12.69 13.31
N ASP A 232 9.16 12.11 14.46
CA ASP A 232 8.61 10.75 14.55
C ASP A 232 7.17 10.72 14.05
N VAL A 233 6.87 9.79 13.12
CA VAL A 233 5.53 9.61 12.54
C VAL A 233 4.56 8.94 13.52
N GLU A 234 5.07 8.23 14.54
CA GLU A 234 4.28 7.39 15.44
C GLU A 234 3.17 8.18 16.16
N PRO A 235 3.41 9.39 16.73
CA PRO A 235 2.34 10.13 17.40
C PRO A 235 1.19 10.53 16.48
N ILE A 236 1.48 10.82 15.21
CA ILE A 236 0.45 11.15 14.20
C ILE A 236 -0.32 9.90 13.80
N LEU A 237 0.37 8.81 13.49
CA LEU A 237 -0.26 7.56 13.06
C LEU A 237 -1.12 6.94 14.17
N LYS A 238 -0.64 6.98 15.42
CA LYS A 238 -1.41 6.51 16.58
C LYS A 238 -2.69 7.30 16.78
N SER A 239 -2.66 8.62 16.60
CA SER A 239 -3.86 9.45 16.79
C SER A 239 -4.97 9.16 15.76
N ILE A 240 -4.62 8.60 14.59
CA ILE A 240 -5.56 8.19 13.54
C ILE A 240 -5.63 6.66 13.38
N ALA A 241 -5.28 5.90 14.42
CA ALA A 241 -5.25 4.43 14.39
C ALA A 241 -6.54 3.77 13.85
N PRO A 242 -7.75 4.29 14.08
CA PRO A 242 -8.96 3.74 13.46
C PRO A 242 -8.98 3.77 11.92
N LEU A 243 -8.16 4.61 11.29
CA LEU A 243 -8.14 4.85 9.85
C LEU A 243 -6.95 4.20 9.12
N VAL A 244 -5.94 3.74 9.88
CA VAL A 244 -4.69 3.17 9.32
C VAL A 244 -4.32 1.86 9.98
N ILE A 245 -3.73 0.95 9.21
CA ILE A 245 -3.12 -0.29 9.68
C ILE A 245 -1.65 0.00 9.99
N GLY A 246 -1.06 -0.69 10.96
CA GLY A 246 0.35 -0.55 11.33
C GLY A 246 0.62 0.64 12.27
N ALA A 247 -0.41 1.32 12.77
CA ALA A 247 -0.26 2.44 13.71
C ALA A 247 0.18 2.01 15.12
N THR A 248 -0.12 0.78 15.51
CA THR A 248 0.14 0.24 16.87
C THR A 248 1.22 -0.82 16.91
N ASP A 249 1.61 -1.38 15.76
CA ASP A 249 2.66 -2.38 15.62
C ASP A 249 3.79 -1.83 14.74
N PRO A 250 4.99 -1.58 15.30
CA PRO A 250 6.10 -0.98 14.57
C PRO A 250 6.65 -1.87 13.44
N THR A 251 6.31 -3.15 13.40
CA THR A 251 6.75 -4.11 12.38
C THR A 251 5.77 -4.26 11.22
N THR A 252 4.52 -3.93 11.45
CA THR A 252 3.47 -3.96 10.42
C THR A 252 3.59 -2.76 9.50
N PRO A 253 3.62 -2.96 8.17
CA PRO A 253 3.64 -1.86 7.22
C PRO A 253 2.42 -0.94 7.36
N VAL A 254 2.67 0.37 7.37
CA VAL A 254 1.62 1.40 7.47
C VAL A 254 0.88 1.51 6.14
N ARG A 255 -0.43 1.33 6.19
CA ARG A 255 -1.32 1.51 5.04
C ARG A 255 -2.69 1.98 5.50
N LEU A 256 -3.43 2.60 4.59
CA LEU A 256 -4.82 2.94 4.88
C LEU A 256 -5.64 1.68 5.09
N PHE A 257 -6.59 1.75 6.01
CA PHE A 257 -7.49 0.63 6.23
C PHE A 257 -8.47 0.44 5.06
N HIS A 258 -8.92 1.56 4.45
CA HIS A 258 -9.88 1.55 3.35
C HIS A 258 -9.55 2.64 2.32
N ALA A 259 -9.67 2.31 1.03
CA ALA A 259 -9.32 3.20 -0.08
C ALA A 259 -10.14 4.51 -0.10
N SER A 260 -11.40 4.48 0.37
CA SER A 260 -12.24 5.69 0.42
C SER A 260 -11.68 6.79 1.34
N PHE A 261 -10.83 6.45 2.31
CA PHE A 261 -10.13 7.45 3.12
C PHE A 261 -9.07 8.19 2.28
N ARG A 262 -8.38 7.49 1.38
CA ARG A 262 -7.49 8.13 0.40
C ARG A 262 -8.28 9.04 -0.52
N ASP A 263 -9.39 8.54 -1.09
CA ASP A 263 -10.25 9.31 -1.99
C ASP A 263 -10.78 10.58 -1.30
N PHE A 264 -11.12 10.48 0.00
CA PHE A 264 -11.54 11.63 0.80
C PHE A 264 -10.39 12.64 0.97
N LEU A 265 -9.21 12.20 1.41
CA LEU A 265 -8.08 13.10 1.69
C LEU A 265 -7.52 13.76 0.42
N THR A 266 -7.59 13.11 -0.74
CA THR A 266 -7.09 13.67 -2.01
C THR A 266 -8.09 14.53 -2.77
N ASP A 267 -9.31 14.69 -2.25
CA ASP A 267 -10.32 15.60 -2.77
C ASP A 267 -10.46 16.83 -1.86
N ARG A 268 -9.98 17.99 -2.32
CA ARG A 268 -10.01 19.25 -1.56
C ARG A 268 -11.43 19.70 -1.18
N ALA A 269 -12.43 19.43 -2.03
CA ALA A 269 -13.81 19.83 -1.76
C ALA A 269 -14.44 19.01 -0.63
N ARG A 270 -13.99 17.76 -0.45
CA ARG A 270 -14.47 16.81 0.56
C ARG A 270 -13.71 16.96 1.87
N SER A 271 -12.37 16.98 1.84
CA SER A 271 -11.52 16.97 3.03
C SER A 271 -11.20 18.35 3.61
N GLY A 272 -11.34 19.43 2.81
CA GLY A 272 -11.10 20.79 3.29
C GLY A 272 -9.66 21.02 3.76
N GLU A 273 -9.49 21.31 5.07
CA GLU A 273 -8.18 21.53 5.70
C GLU A 273 -7.28 20.31 5.72
N PHE A 274 -7.86 19.10 5.71
CA PHE A 274 -7.13 17.83 5.69
C PHE A 274 -6.73 17.37 4.29
N PHE A 275 -6.83 18.23 3.28
CA PHE A 275 -6.47 17.90 1.91
C PHE A 275 -4.98 17.53 1.79
N ILE A 276 -4.71 16.41 1.12
CA ILE A 276 -3.37 15.91 0.84
C ILE A 276 -3.11 15.94 -0.67
N ASP A 277 -2.07 16.69 -1.09
CA ASP A 277 -1.53 16.58 -2.44
C ASP A 277 -0.47 15.47 -2.49
N PRO A 278 -0.73 14.36 -3.17
CA PRO A 278 0.20 13.23 -3.21
C PRO A 278 1.45 13.50 -4.07
N ASN A 279 1.47 14.56 -4.89
CA ASN A 279 2.55 14.80 -5.84
C ASN A 279 3.77 15.51 -5.21
N GLY A 280 3.60 16.19 -4.08
CA GLY A 280 4.64 17.03 -3.48
C GLY A 280 5.78 16.30 -2.77
N ILE A 281 5.73 14.97 -2.62
CA ILE A 281 6.69 14.20 -1.79
C ILE A 281 7.79 13.48 -2.60
N GLN A 282 7.66 13.42 -3.94
CA GLN A 282 8.52 12.56 -4.75
C GLN A 282 10.01 12.95 -4.67
N GLN A 283 10.30 14.23 -4.52
CA GLN A 283 11.67 14.71 -4.37
C GLN A 283 12.28 14.25 -3.05
N ASP A 284 11.57 14.38 -1.93
CA ASP A 284 12.04 13.93 -0.63
C ASP A 284 12.25 12.41 -0.59
N LEU A 285 11.34 11.65 -1.21
CA LEU A 285 11.49 10.20 -1.33
C LEU A 285 12.68 9.80 -2.21
N ALA A 286 12.95 10.52 -3.30
CA ALA A 286 14.11 10.30 -4.16
C ALA A 286 15.41 10.56 -3.40
N ILE A 287 15.52 11.69 -2.71
CA ILE A 287 16.69 12.06 -1.91
C ILE A 287 16.89 11.07 -0.77
N SER A 288 15.82 10.73 -0.04
CA SER A 288 15.87 9.73 1.03
C SER A 288 16.35 8.36 0.55
N ALA A 289 15.85 7.91 -0.61
CA ALA A 289 16.24 6.63 -1.17
C ALA A 289 17.72 6.62 -1.55
N LEU A 290 18.22 7.65 -2.23
CA LEU A 290 19.63 7.79 -2.58
C LEU A 290 20.52 7.88 -1.33
N ALA A 291 20.11 8.64 -0.32
CA ALA A 291 20.83 8.77 0.95
C ALA A 291 20.85 7.45 1.74
N SER A 292 19.71 6.75 1.80
CA SER A 292 19.62 5.42 2.43
C SER A 292 20.57 4.42 1.78
N MET A 293 20.62 4.41 0.43
CA MET A 293 21.56 3.55 -0.32
C MET A 293 23.02 3.96 -0.06
N LYS A 294 23.32 5.26 0.01
CA LYS A 294 24.67 5.78 0.26
C LYS A 294 25.21 5.34 1.61
N ILE A 295 24.36 5.22 2.62
CA ILE A 295 24.74 4.83 3.98
C ILE A 295 24.67 3.33 4.16
N GLY A 296 23.62 2.68 3.64
CA GLY A 296 23.31 1.27 3.92
C GLY A 296 24.03 0.27 3.02
N LEU A 297 24.38 0.66 1.78
CA LEU A 297 25.03 -0.26 0.85
C LEU A 297 26.52 -0.41 1.15
N GLN A 298 26.96 -1.66 1.23
CA GLN A 298 28.35 -2.04 1.42
C GLN A 298 28.68 -3.34 0.68
N PHE A 299 29.94 -3.54 0.40
CA PHE A 299 30.42 -4.79 -0.21
C PHE A 299 30.09 -5.99 0.68
N ASN A 300 29.59 -7.07 0.07
CA ASN A 300 29.22 -8.32 0.72
C ASN A 300 28.29 -8.10 1.92
N ILE A 301 27.22 -7.33 1.72
CA ILE A 301 26.30 -6.88 2.78
C ILE A 301 25.72 -8.03 3.63
N CYS A 302 25.48 -9.21 3.01
CA CYS A 302 24.98 -10.41 3.71
C CYS A 302 26.12 -11.32 4.25
N GLY A 303 27.39 -10.95 4.11
CA GLY A 303 28.53 -11.72 4.63
C GLY A 303 28.61 -13.11 3.99
N LEU A 304 28.47 -13.21 2.67
CA LEU A 304 28.60 -14.46 1.93
C LEU A 304 30.06 -14.93 1.92
N GLN A 305 30.26 -16.24 2.10
CA GLN A 305 31.60 -16.82 2.14
C GLN A 305 32.22 -16.95 0.74
N SER A 306 31.40 -17.03 -0.29
CA SER A 306 31.83 -17.24 -1.67
C SER A 306 30.84 -16.57 -2.63
N SER A 307 31.36 -15.98 -3.70
CA SER A 307 30.59 -15.48 -4.85
C SER A 307 30.26 -16.53 -5.91
N TYR A 308 30.74 -17.76 -5.72
CA TYR A 308 30.57 -18.86 -6.68
C TYR A 308 29.35 -19.74 -6.41
N LEU A 309 28.71 -19.58 -5.25
CA LEU A 309 27.49 -20.31 -4.91
C LEU A 309 26.28 -19.56 -5.41
N PRO A 310 25.35 -20.22 -6.12
CA PRO A 310 24.03 -19.64 -6.40
C PRO A 310 23.31 -19.24 -5.10
N ASN A 311 22.51 -18.19 -5.14
CA ASN A 311 21.73 -17.74 -3.97
C ASN A 311 20.85 -18.85 -3.39
N SER A 312 20.33 -19.76 -4.23
CA SER A 312 19.55 -20.93 -3.81
C SER A 312 20.32 -21.88 -2.88
N ASP A 313 21.64 -21.93 -3.01
CA ASP A 313 22.50 -22.89 -2.31
C ASP A 313 23.14 -22.28 -1.05
N VAL A 314 22.91 -20.99 -0.80
CA VAL A 314 23.45 -20.30 0.39
C VAL A 314 22.57 -20.60 1.62
N PRO A 315 23.13 -21.26 2.65
CA PRO A 315 22.38 -21.53 3.88
C PRO A 315 21.91 -20.22 4.55
N ASP A 316 20.68 -20.20 5.03
CA ASP A 316 20.08 -19.10 5.81
C ASP A 316 20.08 -17.74 5.11
N LEU A 317 20.21 -17.70 3.76
CA LEU A 317 20.27 -16.45 3.00
C LEU A 317 19.08 -15.53 3.31
N ALA A 318 17.86 -16.04 3.33
CA ALA A 318 16.68 -15.25 3.64
C ALA A 318 16.73 -14.60 5.03
N GLN A 319 17.31 -15.26 6.03
CA GLN A 319 17.49 -14.71 7.36
C GLN A 319 18.60 -13.64 7.38
N ARG A 320 19.69 -13.86 6.64
CA ARG A 320 20.78 -12.86 6.50
C ARG A 320 20.28 -11.61 5.81
N ILE A 321 19.48 -11.73 4.73
CA ILE A 321 18.86 -10.61 4.04
C ILE A 321 18.00 -9.80 5.02
N ARG A 322 17.05 -10.46 5.70
CA ARG A 322 16.18 -9.77 6.68
C ARG A 322 16.94 -9.04 7.78
N LYS A 323 18.10 -9.56 8.19
CA LYS A 323 18.93 -8.96 9.25
C LYS A 323 19.80 -7.81 8.75
N ARG A 324 20.26 -7.85 7.48
CA ARG A 324 21.27 -6.95 6.95
C ARG A 324 20.72 -5.88 6.01
N ILE A 325 19.64 -6.19 5.31
CA ILE A 325 18.95 -5.26 4.42
C ILE A 325 17.65 -4.85 5.10
N SER A 326 17.64 -3.65 5.69
CA SER A 326 16.45 -3.10 6.33
C SER A 326 15.33 -2.86 5.33
N PRO A 327 14.04 -2.81 5.76
CA PRO A 327 12.93 -2.58 4.83
C PRO A 327 13.06 -1.27 4.04
N HIS A 328 13.51 -0.16 4.66
CA HIS A 328 13.73 1.11 3.94
C HIS A 328 14.88 1.02 2.93
N LEU A 329 15.96 0.27 3.23
CA LEU A 329 17.04 0.05 2.27
C LEU A 329 16.59 -0.82 1.09
N SER A 330 15.86 -1.90 1.37
CA SER A 330 15.26 -2.75 0.33
C SER A 330 14.32 -1.94 -0.57
N TYR A 331 13.46 -1.12 0.02
CA TYR A 331 12.57 -0.20 -0.68
C TYR A 331 13.37 0.78 -1.56
N SER A 332 14.37 1.43 -0.98
CA SER A 332 15.22 2.40 -1.67
C SER A 332 15.91 1.78 -2.89
N CYS A 333 16.47 0.58 -2.75
CA CYS A 333 17.12 -0.13 -3.88
C CYS A 333 16.18 -0.39 -5.05
N ARG A 334 14.89 -0.63 -4.79
CA ARG A 334 13.91 -0.98 -5.83
C ARG A 334 13.21 0.23 -6.44
N PHE A 335 12.94 1.29 -5.67
CA PHE A 335 12.02 2.33 -6.09
C PHE A 335 12.62 3.73 -6.27
N TRP A 336 13.90 3.94 -6.00
CA TRP A 336 14.53 5.26 -6.12
C TRP A 336 14.33 5.92 -7.49
N THR A 337 14.39 5.15 -8.59
CA THR A 337 14.21 5.70 -9.94
C THR A 337 12.79 6.16 -10.21
N ALA A 338 11.79 5.46 -9.69
CA ALA A 338 10.40 5.86 -9.82
C ALA A 338 10.17 7.22 -9.13
N HIS A 339 10.75 7.41 -7.93
CA HIS A 339 10.69 8.69 -7.23
C HIS A 339 11.43 9.80 -7.96
N VAL A 340 12.62 9.52 -8.50
CA VAL A 340 13.38 10.49 -9.31
C VAL A 340 12.57 10.92 -10.55
N HIS A 341 11.84 10.01 -11.18
CA HIS A 341 10.97 10.35 -12.32
C HIS A 341 9.79 11.25 -11.93
N GLY A 342 9.23 11.05 -10.74
CA GLY A 342 8.15 11.85 -10.21
C GLY A 342 8.60 13.18 -9.57
N ALA A 343 9.89 13.35 -9.33
CA ALA A 343 10.46 14.52 -8.66
C ALA A 343 10.68 15.71 -9.61
N THR A 344 10.67 16.90 -9.03
CA THR A 344 11.19 18.09 -9.73
C THR A 344 12.72 18.02 -9.75
N PHE A 345 13.29 17.99 -10.94
CA PHE A 345 14.73 17.84 -11.11
C PHE A 345 15.44 19.16 -10.77
N ASP A 346 16.23 19.17 -9.70
CA ASP A 346 17.02 20.31 -9.23
C ASP A 346 18.51 19.98 -9.08
N THR A 347 19.29 20.96 -8.64
CA THR A 347 20.74 20.80 -8.43
C THR A 347 21.07 19.81 -7.31
N LEU A 348 20.27 19.73 -6.27
CA LEU A 348 20.48 18.81 -5.15
C LEU A 348 20.32 17.35 -5.62
N LEU A 349 19.18 17.03 -6.24
CA LEU A 349 18.91 15.71 -6.78
C LEU A 349 19.95 15.29 -7.84
N ALA A 350 20.34 16.24 -8.71
CA ALA A 350 21.39 16.01 -9.71
C ALA A 350 22.75 15.66 -9.09
N ASN A 351 23.10 16.30 -7.98
CA ASN A 351 24.35 16.03 -7.27
C ASN A 351 24.32 14.67 -6.55
N GLU A 352 23.22 14.31 -5.91
CA GLU A 352 23.07 13.00 -5.28
C GLU A 352 23.13 11.86 -6.32
N LEU A 353 22.48 12.02 -7.46
CA LEU A 353 22.56 11.06 -8.56
C LEU A 353 23.99 10.90 -9.09
N ARG A 354 24.68 12.01 -9.35
CA ARG A 354 26.10 11.95 -9.80
C ARG A 354 26.99 11.30 -8.76
N SER A 355 26.78 11.58 -7.49
CA SER A 355 27.51 10.96 -6.38
C SER A 355 27.31 9.44 -6.41
N PHE A 356 26.07 8.99 -6.53
CA PHE A 356 25.72 7.57 -6.57
C PHE A 356 26.38 6.84 -7.75
N PHE A 357 26.31 7.41 -8.96
CA PHE A 357 26.86 6.76 -10.17
C PHE A 357 28.38 6.79 -10.27
N LYS A 358 29.05 7.70 -9.59
CA LYS A 358 30.54 7.76 -9.53
C LYS A 358 31.14 6.88 -8.44
N ASP A 359 30.31 6.38 -7.52
CA ASP A 359 30.74 5.59 -6.38
C ASP A 359 30.68 4.07 -6.69
N GLN A 360 31.53 3.30 -6.06
CA GLN A 360 31.50 1.83 -6.06
C GLN A 360 30.18 1.27 -5.50
N ARG A 361 29.36 2.08 -4.82
CA ARG A 361 28.04 1.72 -4.31
C ARG A 361 27.07 1.30 -5.40
N LEU A 362 27.29 1.73 -6.63
CA LEU A 362 26.55 1.19 -7.78
C LEU A 362 26.70 -0.33 -7.89
N LEU A 363 27.90 -0.88 -7.64
CA LEU A 363 28.12 -2.33 -7.65
C LEU A 363 27.47 -3.02 -6.45
N PHE A 364 27.49 -2.37 -5.28
CA PHE A 364 26.81 -2.89 -4.08
C PHE A 364 25.29 -2.88 -4.25
N TRP A 365 24.75 -1.92 -5.00
CA TRP A 365 23.35 -1.90 -5.37
C TRP A 365 22.97 -3.09 -6.26
N PHE A 366 23.80 -3.46 -7.26
CA PHE A 366 23.59 -4.67 -8.05
C PHE A 366 23.60 -5.94 -7.17
N GLU A 367 24.55 -6.01 -6.23
CA GLU A 367 24.60 -7.11 -5.27
C GLU A 367 23.30 -7.18 -4.45
N ALA A 368 22.86 -6.04 -3.90
CA ALA A 368 21.63 -5.98 -3.12
C ALA A 368 20.39 -6.40 -3.92
N LEU A 369 20.24 -5.94 -5.18
CA LEU A 369 19.15 -6.37 -6.05
C LEU A 369 19.21 -7.87 -6.39
N GLY A 370 20.40 -8.40 -6.60
CA GLY A 370 20.58 -9.85 -6.79
C GLY A 370 20.18 -10.67 -5.57
N LEU A 371 20.49 -10.18 -4.37
CA LEU A 371 20.08 -10.80 -3.10
C LEU A 371 18.56 -10.69 -2.86
N LEU A 372 17.96 -9.59 -3.27
CA LEU A 372 16.49 -9.34 -3.16
C LEU A 372 15.68 -10.06 -4.26
N GLY A 373 16.34 -10.68 -5.25
CA GLY A 373 15.67 -11.33 -6.38
C GLY A 373 15.09 -10.38 -7.42
N CYS A 374 15.54 -9.10 -7.44
CA CYS A 374 15.02 -8.03 -8.30
C CYS A 374 16.02 -7.58 -9.37
N ILE A 375 16.96 -8.43 -9.74
CA ILE A 375 18.05 -8.08 -10.67
C ILE A 375 17.53 -7.73 -12.08
N ASP A 376 16.41 -8.29 -12.49
CA ASP A 376 15.81 -8.03 -13.81
C ASP A 376 15.32 -6.60 -13.97
N GLU A 377 14.99 -5.92 -12.87
CA GLU A 377 14.59 -4.52 -12.85
C GLU A 377 15.75 -3.56 -13.15
N VAL A 378 17.00 -4.01 -12.99
CA VAL A 378 18.21 -3.20 -13.19
C VAL A 378 18.26 -2.59 -14.58
N ARG A 379 17.92 -3.34 -15.62
CA ARG A 379 17.99 -2.86 -17.00
C ARG A 379 17.02 -1.69 -17.24
N VAL A 380 15.81 -1.81 -16.73
CA VAL A 380 14.78 -0.77 -16.85
C VAL A 380 15.18 0.46 -16.03
N THR A 381 15.65 0.24 -14.82
CA THR A 381 16.12 1.25 -13.88
C THR A 381 17.31 2.05 -14.43
N LEU A 382 18.34 1.36 -14.99
CA LEU A 382 19.49 2.04 -15.58
C LEU A 382 19.13 2.79 -16.86
N ALA A 383 18.27 2.25 -17.72
CA ALA A 383 17.83 2.95 -18.94
C ALA A 383 17.05 4.22 -18.58
N ALA A 384 16.26 4.19 -17.51
CA ALA A 384 15.59 5.33 -16.96
C ALA A 384 16.57 6.36 -16.38
N ALA A 385 17.53 5.91 -15.57
CA ALA A 385 18.55 6.74 -14.94
C ALA A 385 19.48 7.41 -15.94
N SER A 386 19.89 6.72 -17.03
CA SER A 386 20.75 7.31 -18.07
C SER A 386 20.09 8.49 -18.76
N LYS A 387 18.78 8.42 -19.04
CA LYS A 387 18.02 9.55 -19.60
C LYS A 387 18.02 10.76 -18.66
N LEU A 388 17.95 10.54 -17.36
CA LEU A 388 17.96 11.59 -16.34
C LEU A 388 19.33 12.26 -16.23
N ILE A 389 20.43 11.50 -16.37
CA ILE A 389 21.80 12.05 -16.38
C ILE A 389 22.02 12.92 -17.62
N GLU A 390 21.58 12.50 -18.79
CA GLU A 390 21.64 13.30 -20.02
C GLU A 390 20.88 14.63 -19.88
N VAL A 391 19.71 14.61 -19.24
CA VAL A 391 18.95 15.81 -18.90
C VAL A 391 19.74 16.69 -17.93
N SER A 392 20.38 16.11 -16.91
CA SER A 392 21.22 16.80 -15.94
C SER A 392 22.41 17.53 -16.58
N GLU A 393 23.07 16.89 -17.56
CA GLU A 393 24.20 17.52 -18.28
C GLU A 393 23.76 18.68 -19.16
N ARG A 394 22.56 18.59 -19.78
CA ARG A 394 21.98 19.71 -20.53
C ARG A 394 21.64 20.90 -19.61
N TYR A 395 21.11 20.67 -18.42
CA TYR A 395 20.81 21.77 -17.45
C TYR A 395 22.08 22.51 -17.02
N HIS A 396 23.21 21.85 -16.90
CA HIS A 396 24.48 22.52 -16.58
C HIS A 396 25.05 23.36 -17.73
N PHE A 397 24.68 23.06 -18.96
CA PHE A 397 25.12 23.83 -20.11
C PHE A 397 24.37 25.15 -20.26
N PHE A 398 23.17 25.27 -19.71
CA PHE A 398 22.33 26.48 -19.76
C PHE A 398 22.46 27.37 -18.53
N THR A 399 23.15 26.95 -17.47
CA THR A 399 23.33 27.68 -16.20
C THR A 399 24.77 28.21 -16.03
N ARG A 400 25.62 28.05 -17.02
CA ARG A 400 26.93 28.73 -17.17
C ARG A 400 26.82 29.76 -18.31
#